data_4fb67c9998eec93553a9bba6216294f6
#
_entry.id   4fb67c9998eec93553a9bba6216294f6
#
_cell.length_a   1.000
_cell.length_b   1.000
_cell.length_c   1.000
_cell.angle_alpha   90.00
_cell.angle_beta   90.00
_cell.angle_gamma   90.00
#
_symmetry.space_group_name_H-M   'P 1'
#
loop_
_entity.id
_entity.type
_entity.pdbx_description
1 polymer ?
#
loop_
_entity_poly.entity_id
_entity_poly.type
_entity_poly.pdbx_seq_one_letter_code
_entity_poly.pdbx_strand_id
1 'polypeptide(L)'
;EVNLDFQVVGPAASSPDEIEVLIAASRKEKVEDRVAVVESAGLKPVVMDVESYAVLAAFALIEKQLPDHGKGQIVALVDVGANVMNLTVLRNGQQLYVREQAFGGNQLTQDIARLFGMNFEEAEAEKRRNNLPDNYEAELLKPFVDSMALEVSRALQFFFTSTQFTQVNHLVLAGGCAVLPGADEVVASRTQINTIIANPFADMMLSDRVRAKSLLADASSLMVACGLALRRFDE
;
A
#
# COMPACT_ATOMS: atom_id res chain seq x y z
N GLU A 1 -20.67 -18.98 5.97
CA GLU A 1 -19.81 -19.82 5.11
C GLU A 1 -18.52 -19.10 4.81
N VAL A 2 -17.41 -19.86 4.68
CA VAL A 2 -16.04 -19.33 4.51
C VAL A 2 -15.41 -20.06 3.32
N ASN A 3 -14.72 -19.31 2.47
CA ASN A 3 -13.75 -19.86 1.52
C ASN A 3 -12.40 -19.95 2.25
N LEU A 4 -11.76 -21.09 2.14
CA LEU A 4 -10.51 -21.39 2.83
C LEU A 4 -9.53 -22.03 1.85
N ASP A 5 -8.29 -21.57 1.93
CA ASP A 5 -7.16 -22.17 1.23
C ASP A 5 -5.95 -22.22 2.18
N PHE A 6 -4.97 -23.06 1.88
CA PHE A 6 -3.78 -23.19 2.72
C PHE A 6 -2.53 -23.55 1.92
N GLN A 7 -1.40 -23.16 2.47
CA GLN A 7 -0.07 -23.53 1.94
C GLN A 7 0.79 -24.08 3.06
N VAL A 8 1.46 -25.22 2.83
CA VAL A 8 2.46 -25.76 3.75
C VAL A 8 3.72 -24.92 3.66
N VAL A 9 4.13 -24.31 4.76
CA VAL A 9 5.33 -23.47 4.84
C VAL A 9 6.58 -24.32 5.05
N GLY A 10 6.50 -25.32 5.92
CA GLY A 10 7.61 -26.22 6.21
C GLY A 10 7.47 -26.91 7.57
N PRO A 11 8.56 -27.53 8.08
CA PRO A 11 8.58 -28.06 9.43
C PRO A 11 8.43 -26.96 10.46
N ALA A 12 7.63 -27.19 11.50
CA ALA A 12 7.48 -26.23 12.58
C ALA A 12 8.76 -26.12 13.42
N ALA A 13 9.13 -24.90 13.78
CA ALA A 13 10.31 -24.65 14.61
C ALA A 13 10.17 -25.24 16.04
N SER A 14 8.94 -25.48 16.49
CA SER A 14 8.61 -25.99 17.82
C SER A 14 8.72 -27.50 17.94
N SER A 15 8.52 -28.25 16.84
CA SER A 15 8.48 -29.73 16.87
C SER A 15 8.80 -30.32 15.50
N PRO A 16 9.71 -31.32 15.42
CA PRO A 16 10.04 -31.99 14.16
C PRO A 16 8.88 -32.77 13.51
N ASP A 17 7.88 -33.15 14.30
CA ASP A 17 6.73 -33.93 13.88
C ASP A 17 5.54 -33.06 13.45
N GLU A 18 5.69 -31.73 13.54
CA GLU A 18 4.67 -30.75 13.16
C GLU A 18 5.05 -29.96 11.92
N ILE A 19 4.07 -29.53 11.15
CA ILE A 19 4.25 -28.64 10.00
C ILE A 19 3.59 -27.28 10.25
N GLU A 20 4.25 -26.26 9.78
CA GLU A 20 3.69 -24.90 9.76
C GLU A 20 2.85 -24.73 8.49
N VAL A 21 1.62 -24.24 8.65
CA VAL A 21 0.66 -24.06 7.56
C VAL A 21 0.16 -22.63 7.57
N LEU A 22 0.29 -21.95 6.46
CA LEU A 22 -0.32 -20.66 6.21
C LEU A 22 -1.77 -20.89 5.78
N ILE A 23 -2.73 -20.27 6.45
CA ILE A 23 -4.16 -20.38 6.14
C ILE A 23 -4.70 -19.03 5.71
N ALA A 24 -5.37 -19.00 4.56
CA ALA A 24 -6.14 -17.86 4.09
C ALA A 24 -7.64 -18.18 4.18
N ALA A 25 -8.41 -17.32 4.84
CA ALA A 25 -9.85 -17.49 5.00
C ALA A 25 -10.60 -16.17 4.75
N SER A 26 -11.66 -16.23 3.95
CA SER A 26 -12.53 -15.09 3.68
C SER A 26 -13.99 -15.50 3.70
N ARG A 27 -14.89 -14.58 4.07
CA ARG A 27 -16.32 -14.81 3.94
C ARG A 27 -16.66 -15.08 2.48
N LYS A 28 -17.48 -16.11 2.23
CA LYS A 28 -17.89 -16.50 0.89
C LYS A 28 -18.55 -15.35 0.13
N GLU A 29 -19.45 -14.63 0.78
CA GLU A 29 -20.12 -13.44 0.24
C GLU A 29 -19.12 -12.42 -0.31
N LYS A 30 -18.05 -12.09 0.44
CA LYS A 30 -17.03 -11.12 -0.03
C LYS A 30 -16.27 -11.60 -1.27
N VAL A 31 -16.05 -12.89 -1.38
CA VAL A 31 -15.41 -13.47 -2.58
C VAL A 31 -16.37 -13.42 -3.76
N GLU A 32 -17.63 -13.81 -3.56
CA GLU A 32 -18.67 -13.81 -4.58
C GLU A 32 -18.96 -12.41 -5.12
N ASP A 33 -18.99 -11.38 -4.26
CA ASP A 33 -19.16 -9.99 -4.66
C ASP A 33 -18.05 -9.54 -5.62
N ARG A 34 -16.79 -9.89 -5.34
CA ARG A 34 -15.67 -9.54 -6.23
C ARG A 34 -15.68 -10.31 -7.54
N VAL A 35 -16.06 -11.59 -7.48
CA VAL A 35 -16.26 -12.42 -8.68
C VAL A 35 -17.33 -11.79 -9.56
N ALA A 36 -18.48 -11.41 -8.99
CA ALA A 36 -19.58 -10.79 -9.73
C ALA A 36 -19.18 -9.46 -10.41
N VAL A 37 -18.36 -8.64 -9.75
CA VAL A 37 -17.81 -7.41 -10.34
C VAL A 37 -16.95 -7.71 -11.58
N VAL A 38 -16.05 -8.68 -11.50
CA VAL A 38 -15.18 -9.06 -12.61
C VAL A 38 -15.99 -9.65 -13.77
N GLU A 39 -16.96 -10.51 -13.46
CA GLU A 39 -17.86 -11.13 -14.47
C GLU A 39 -18.75 -10.09 -15.13
N SER A 40 -19.25 -9.10 -14.39
CA SER A 40 -20.07 -8.00 -14.94
C SER A 40 -19.29 -7.13 -15.94
N ALA A 41 -17.95 -7.08 -15.80
CA ALA A 41 -17.06 -6.44 -16.76
C ALA A 41 -16.74 -7.32 -17.99
N GLY A 42 -17.34 -8.52 -18.11
CA GLY A 42 -17.09 -9.47 -19.19
C GLY A 42 -15.77 -10.22 -19.07
N LEU A 43 -15.17 -10.24 -17.89
CA LEU A 43 -13.91 -10.94 -17.61
C LEU A 43 -14.17 -12.21 -16.79
N LYS A 44 -13.26 -13.17 -16.88
CA LYS A 44 -13.29 -14.40 -16.08
C LYS A 44 -12.30 -14.27 -14.93
N PRO A 45 -12.74 -14.30 -13.66
CA PRO A 45 -11.83 -14.34 -12.53
C PRO A 45 -11.16 -15.74 -12.47
N VAL A 46 -9.85 -15.76 -12.35
CA VAL A 46 -9.05 -17.00 -12.32
C VAL A 46 -8.32 -17.19 -11.00
N VAL A 47 -8.01 -16.09 -10.31
CA VAL A 47 -7.33 -16.10 -9.00
C VAL A 47 -8.03 -15.08 -8.10
N MET A 48 -8.28 -15.47 -6.85
CA MET A 48 -8.62 -14.57 -5.76
C MET A 48 -7.43 -14.54 -4.79
N ASP A 49 -6.84 -13.38 -4.64
CA ASP A 49 -5.64 -13.22 -3.82
C ASP A 49 -5.91 -12.37 -2.55
N VAL A 50 -4.96 -12.42 -1.63
CA VAL A 50 -4.93 -11.56 -0.45
C VAL A 50 -4.14 -10.30 -0.81
N GLU A 51 -4.71 -9.13 -0.55
CA GLU A 51 -4.11 -7.83 -0.92
C GLU A 51 -2.66 -7.67 -0.46
N SER A 52 -2.35 -8.09 0.78
CA SER A 52 -0.97 -8.02 1.30
C SER A 52 0.01 -8.88 0.50
N TYR A 53 -0.40 -10.01 -0.05
CA TYR A 53 0.48 -10.84 -0.90
C TYR A 53 0.66 -10.24 -2.30
N ALA A 54 -0.39 -9.63 -2.85
CA ALA A 54 -0.25 -8.88 -4.09
C ALA A 54 0.73 -7.72 -3.94
N VAL A 55 0.64 -6.96 -2.84
CA VAL A 55 1.57 -5.87 -2.53
C VAL A 55 3.01 -6.39 -2.34
N LEU A 56 3.18 -7.53 -1.67
CA LEU A 56 4.47 -8.20 -1.53
C LEU A 56 5.08 -8.61 -2.87
N ALA A 57 4.29 -9.19 -3.78
CA ALA A 57 4.74 -9.54 -5.12
C ALA A 57 5.21 -8.28 -5.89
N ALA A 58 4.45 -7.16 -5.80
CA ALA A 58 4.84 -5.90 -6.40
C ALA A 58 6.08 -5.28 -5.76
N PHE A 59 6.34 -5.54 -4.47
CA PHE A 59 7.52 -5.01 -3.78
C PHE A 59 8.83 -5.47 -4.42
N ALA A 60 8.89 -6.67 -5.02
CA ALA A 60 10.06 -7.14 -5.76
C ALA A 60 10.47 -6.20 -6.93
N LEU A 61 9.53 -5.42 -7.47
CA LEU A 61 9.80 -4.39 -8.48
C LEU A 61 10.38 -3.11 -7.85
N ILE A 62 10.02 -2.83 -6.59
CA ILE A 62 10.47 -1.65 -5.84
C ILE A 62 11.84 -1.88 -5.21
N GLU A 63 12.11 -3.09 -4.76
CA GLU A 63 13.34 -3.46 -4.06
C GLU A 63 14.60 -3.06 -4.84
N LYS A 64 14.54 -3.09 -6.17
CA LYS A 64 15.63 -2.67 -7.07
C LYS A 64 15.95 -1.17 -6.99
N GLN A 65 15.01 -0.35 -6.51
CA GLN A 65 15.18 1.10 -6.36
C GLN A 65 15.86 1.46 -5.02
N LEU A 66 15.96 0.50 -4.11
CA LEU A 66 16.61 0.70 -2.81
C LEU A 66 18.14 0.53 -2.93
N PRO A 67 18.93 1.19 -2.08
CA PRO A 67 20.36 0.95 -1.98
C PRO A 67 20.65 -0.54 -1.72
N ASP A 68 21.63 -1.11 -2.45
CA ASP A 68 21.99 -2.53 -2.41
C ASP A 68 20.78 -3.47 -2.61
N HIS A 69 19.75 -3.01 -3.34
CA HIS A 69 18.49 -3.72 -3.56
C HIS A 69 17.80 -4.15 -2.25
N GLY A 70 17.95 -3.38 -1.18
CA GLY A 70 17.38 -3.68 0.14
C GLY A 70 17.93 -4.94 0.81
N LYS A 71 19.01 -5.55 0.29
CA LYS A 71 19.53 -6.83 0.75
C LYS A 71 20.00 -6.76 2.22
N GLY A 72 19.44 -7.65 3.04
CA GLY A 72 19.71 -7.69 4.48
C GLY A 72 19.09 -6.55 5.29
N GLN A 73 18.46 -5.59 4.63
CA GLN A 73 17.86 -4.41 5.25
C GLN A 73 16.41 -4.66 5.65
N ILE A 74 15.94 -3.90 6.65
CA ILE A 74 14.53 -3.89 7.06
C ILE A 74 13.86 -2.71 6.36
N VAL A 75 12.85 -3.01 5.57
CA VAL A 75 12.09 -2.04 4.77
C VAL A 75 10.65 -1.98 5.27
N ALA A 76 10.17 -0.78 5.55
CA ALA A 76 8.76 -0.54 5.85
C ALA A 76 8.06 -0.06 4.59
N LEU A 77 7.09 -0.82 4.10
CA LEU A 77 6.18 -0.43 3.05
C LEU A 77 4.89 0.09 3.69
N VAL A 78 4.56 1.34 3.43
CA VAL A 78 3.38 2.03 3.96
C VAL A 78 2.47 2.39 2.80
N ASP A 79 1.38 1.67 2.66
CA ASP A 79 0.34 1.96 1.66
C ASP A 79 -0.77 2.79 2.30
N VAL A 80 -0.92 4.03 1.86
CA VAL A 80 -1.94 4.95 2.36
C VAL A 80 -3.01 5.13 1.30
N GLY A 81 -4.07 4.34 1.45
CA GLY A 81 -5.23 4.33 0.56
C GLY A 81 -6.26 5.40 0.87
N ALA A 82 -7.48 5.17 0.42
CA ALA A 82 -8.60 6.08 0.65
C ALA A 82 -9.10 6.06 2.11
N ASN A 83 -9.20 4.88 2.73
CA ASN A 83 -9.76 4.69 4.07
C ASN A 83 -8.79 4.06 5.06
N VAL A 84 -7.79 3.36 4.57
CA VAL A 84 -6.92 2.49 5.36
C VAL A 84 -5.46 2.76 5.01
N MET A 85 -4.62 2.76 6.02
CA MET A 85 -3.18 2.72 5.92
C MET A 85 -2.68 1.35 6.35
N ASN A 86 -1.93 0.69 5.48
CA ASN A 86 -1.29 -0.61 5.73
C ASN A 86 0.21 -0.42 5.90
N LEU A 87 0.75 -0.86 7.02
CA LEU A 87 2.19 -1.00 7.25
C LEU A 87 2.58 -2.47 7.08
N THR A 88 3.48 -2.74 6.14
CA THR A 88 4.12 -4.05 5.99
C THR A 88 5.63 -3.89 6.17
N VAL A 89 6.22 -4.58 7.14
CA VAL A 89 7.66 -4.57 7.36
C VAL A 89 8.27 -5.84 6.81
N LEU A 90 9.31 -5.68 6.00
CA LEU A 90 9.93 -6.71 5.19
C LEU A 90 11.42 -6.83 5.46
N ARG A 91 11.98 -8.02 5.31
CA ARG A 91 13.41 -8.27 5.23
C ARG A 91 13.68 -9.40 4.24
N ASN A 92 14.50 -9.13 3.22
CA ASN A 92 14.81 -10.09 2.16
C ASN A 92 13.56 -10.70 1.51
N GLY A 93 12.55 -9.87 1.22
CA GLY A 93 11.28 -10.32 0.64
C GLY A 93 10.34 -11.06 1.60
N GLN A 94 10.75 -11.31 2.84
CA GLN A 94 9.91 -11.96 3.85
C GLN A 94 9.19 -10.93 4.71
N GLN A 95 7.92 -11.15 4.95
CA GLN A 95 7.08 -10.33 5.80
C GLN A 95 7.38 -10.61 7.29
N LEU A 96 7.84 -9.58 8.00
CA LEU A 96 8.12 -9.64 9.44
C LEU A 96 6.94 -9.15 10.28
N TYR A 97 6.16 -8.19 9.75
CA TYR A 97 5.08 -7.55 10.49
C TYR A 97 4.09 -6.91 9.54
N VAL A 98 2.82 -6.95 9.91
CA VAL A 98 1.73 -6.24 9.21
C VAL A 98 0.86 -5.54 10.23
N ARG A 99 0.41 -4.34 9.90
CA ARG A 99 -0.56 -3.58 10.67
C ARG A 99 -1.46 -2.79 9.75
N GLU A 100 -2.75 -2.91 9.97
CA GLU A 100 -3.78 -2.08 9.35
C GLU A 100 -4.25 -1.00 10.33
N GLN A 101 -4.58 0.18 9.82
CA GLN A 101 -4.99 1.32 10.60
C GLN A 101 -5.99 2.16 9.83
N ALA A 102 -7.07 2.60 10.49
CA ALA A 102 -8.12 3.43 9.89
C ALA A 102 -7.64 4.87 9.69
N PHE A 103 -6.91 5.10 8.60
CA PHE A 103 -6.43 6.42 8.15
C PHE A 103 -6.33 6.41 6.62
N GLY A 104 -6.75 7.49 5.95
CA GLY A 104 -6.63 7.58 4.49
C GLY A 104 -7.17 8.87 3.90
N GLY A 105 -7.00 9.00 2.58
CA GLY A 105 -7.27 10.21 1.81
C GLY A 105 -8.70 10.71 1.84
N ASN A 106 -9.66 9.86 2.20
CA ASN A 106 -11.06 10.26 2.34
C ASN A 106 -11.28 11.24 3.50
N GLN A 107 -10.41 11.23 4.53
CA GLN A 107 -10.44 12.25 5.59
C GLN A 107 -10.15 13.62 5.01
N LEU A 108 -9.12 13.75 4.18
CA LEU A 108 -8.81 15.00 3.49
C LEU A 108 -9.96 15.43 2.57
N THR A 109 -10.55 14.51 1.81
CA THR A 109 -11.70 14.81 0.94
C THR A 109 -12.91 15.30 1.74
N GLN A 110 -13.19 14.72 2.91
CA GLN A 110 -14.26 15.16 3.80
C GLN A 110 -14.00 16.57 4.37
N ASP A 111 -12.76 16.88 4.71
CA ASP A 111 -12.39 18.20 5.21
C ASP A 111 -12.48 19.28 4.12
N ILE A 112 -12.10 18.94 2.87
CA ILE A 112 -12.31 19.78 1.68
C ILE A 112 -13.80 20.04 1.49
N ALA A 113 -14.62 19.00 1.47
CA ALA A 113 -16.07 19.10 1.30
C ALA A 113 -16.68 20.03 2.36
N ARG A 114 -16.23 19.90 3.63
CA ARG A 114 -16.71 20.71 4.75
C ARG A 114 -16.27 22.18 4.65
N LEU A 115 -15.00 22.42 4.33
CA LEU A 115 -14.44 23.78 4.31
C LEU A 115 -15.01 24.59 3.14
N PHE A 116 -15.14 23.98 1.98
CA PHE A 116 -15.54 24.68 0.73
C PHE A 116 -17.02 24.50 0.37
N GLY A 117 -17.81 23.82 1.22
CA GLY A 117 -19.25 23.64 0.99
C GLY A 117 -19.58 22.76 -0.22
N MET A 118 -18.70 21.83 -0.56
CA MET A 118 -18.87 20.88 -1.67
C MET A 118 -19.48 19.56 -1.17
N ASN A 119 -20.09 18.78 -2.07
CA ASN A 119 -20.33 17.38 -1.78
C ASN A 119 -19.02 16.57 -1.89
N PHE A 120 -19.02 15.32 -1.40
CA PHE A 120 -17.82 14.48 -1.37
C PHE A 120 -17.23 14.21 -2.77
N GLU A 121 -18.08 13.97 -3.75
CA GLU A 121 -17.67 13.65 -5.13
C GLU A 121 -17.05 14.86 -5.82
N GLU A 122 -17.61 16.04 -5.62
CA GLU A 122 -17.06 17.32 -6.10
C GLU A 122 -15.69 17.59 -5.44
N ALA A 123 -15.60 17.45 -4.13
CA ALA A 123 -14.36 17.65 -3.39
C ALA A 123 -13.25 16.70 -3.87
N GLU A 124 -13.58 15.43 -4.10
CA GLU A 124 -12.63 14.43 -4.64
C GLU A 124 -12.19 14.80 -6.07
N ALA A 125 -13.12 15.24 -6.91
CA ALA A 125 -12.80 15.65 -8.28
C ALA A 125 -11.90 16.88 -8.33
N GLU A 126 -12.19 17.92 -7.54
CA GLU A 126 -11.39 19.16 -7.48
C GLU A 126 -10.01 18.92 -6.84
N LYS A 127 -9.93 18.05 -5.82
CA LYS A 127 -8.67 17.59 -5.25
C LYS A 127 -7.77 16.95 -6.31
N ARG A 128 -8.31 16.01 -7.10
CA ARG A 128 -7.57 15.33 -8.17
C ARG A 128 -7.15 16.26 -9.31
N ARG A 129 -7.94 17.28 -9.60
CA ARG A 129 -7.63 18.28 -10.62
C ARG A 129 -6.64 19.33 -10.14
N ASN A 130 -6.33 19.34 -8.85
CA ASN A 130 -5.57 20.40 -8.19
C ASN A 130 -6.20 21.79 -8.43
N ASN A 131 -7.54 21.87 -8.34
CA ASN A 131 -8.33 23.06 -8.60
C ASN A 131 -9.08 23.51 -7.34
N LEU A 132 -8.36 23.60 -6.24
CA LEU A 132 -8.86 24.05 -4.95
C LEU A 132 -8.39 25.47 -4.66
N PRO A 133 -9.11 26.23 -3.80
CA PRO A 133 -8.73 27.60 -3.42
C PRO A 133 -7.34 27.68 -2.78
N ASP A 134 -6.70 28.84 -2.86
CA ASP A 134 -5.32 29.08 -2.41
C ASP A 134 -5.05 28.70 -0.94
N ASN A 135 -6.07 28.78 -0.08
CA ASN A 135 -5.95 28.41 1.33
C ASN A 135 -5.98 26.89 1.58
N TYR A 136 -6.32 26.07 0.58
CA TYR A 136 -6.35 24.60 0.72
C TYR A 136 -5.05 24.02 1.24
N GLU A 137 -3.93 24.46 0.68
CA GLU A 137 -2.63 23.90 1.04
C GLU A 137 -2.30 24.15 2.53
N ALA A 138 -2.52 25.36 2.99
CA ALA A 138 -2.17 25.74 4.36
C ALA A 138 -3.16 25.18 5.39
N GLU A 139 -4.46 25.20 5.07
CA GLU A 139 -5.51 24.86 6.04
C GLU A 139 -5.83 23.35 6.09
N LEU A 140 -5.64 22.63 5.00
CA LEU A 140 -6.03 21.21 4.92
C LEU A 140 -4.90 20.28 4.53
N LEU A 141 -4.16 20.55 3.44
CA LEU A 141 -3.17 19.62 2.92
C LEU A 141 -2.01 19.43 3.91
N LYS A 142 -1.38 20.50 4.36
CA LYS A 142 -0.25 20.42 5.32
C LYS A 142 -0.66 19.74 6.63
N PRO A 143 -1.75 20.09 7.30
CA PRO A 143 -2.22 19.38 8.49
C PRO A 143 -2.53 17.90 8.25
N PHE A 144 -3.05 17.53 7.06
CA PHE A 144 -3.30 16.14 6.72
C PHE A 144 -1.99 15.37 6.55
N VAL A 145 -1.01 15.92 5.83
CA VAL A 145 0.31 15.29 5.63
C VAL A 145 1.05 15.14 6.96
N ASP A 146 0.98 16.14 7.84
CA ASP A 146 1.53 16.04 9.20
C ASP A 146 0.87 14.92 10.01
N SER A 147 -0.46 14.79 9.90
CA SER A 147 -1.22 13.72 10.54
C SER A 147 -0.84 12.34 9.97
N MET A 148 -0.69 12.25 8.66
CA MET A 148 -0.22 11.02 7.99
C MET A 148 1.16 10.60 8.51
N ALA A 149 2.11 11.52 8.56
CA ALA A 149 3.44 11.23 9.07
C ALA A 149 3.43 10.81 10.56
N LEU A 150 2.53 11.39 11.36
CA LEU A 150 2.33 10.98 12.76
C LEU A 150 1.79 9.54 12.84
N GLU A 151 0.81 9.18 12.02
CA GLU A 151 0.24 7.83 12.01
C GLU A 151 1.27 6.79 11.52
N VAL A 152 2.10 7.12 10.51
CA VAL A 152 3.23 6.29 10.09
C VAL A 152 4.22 6.07 11.25
N SER A 153 4.59 7.15 11.95
CA SER A 153 5.49 7.07 13.11
C SER A 153 4.92 6.18 14.22
N ARG A 154 3.62 6.33 14.53
CA ARG A 154 2.93 5.47 15.51
C ARG A 154 2.92 4.00 15.09
N ALA A 155 2.65 3.71 13.82
CA ALA A 155 2.65 2.34 13.32
C ALA A 155 4.04 1.70 13.45
N LEU A 156 5.11 2.43 13.16
CA LEU A 156 6.50 1.99 13.38
C LEU A 156 6.82 1.77 14.85
N GLN A 157 6.33 2.64 15.76
CA GLN A 157 6.51 2.43 17.19
C GLN A 157 5.87 1.11 17.67
N PHE A 158 4.69 0.77 17.16
CA PHE A 158 4.07 -0.52 17.46
C PHE A 158 4.91 -1.69 16.94
N PHE A 159 5.51 -1.59 15.76
CA PHE A 159 6.44 -2.58 15.26
C PHE A 159 7.62 -2.76 16.19
N PHE A 160 8.30 -1.68 16.60
CA PHE A 160 9.46 -1.73 17.49
C PHE A 160 9.13 -2.27 18.88
N THR A 161 7.94 -1.99 19.41
CA THR A 161 7.53 -2.46 20.74
C THR A 161 7.01 -3.89 20.76
N SER A 162 6.52 -4.40 19.63
CA SER A 162 5.93 -5.74 19.51
C SER A 162 6.87 -6.78 18.92
N THR A 163 8.07 -6.38 18.50
CA THR A 163 9.07 -7.26 17.89
C THR A 163 10.45 -7.04 18.52
N GLN A 164 11.41 -7.86 18.13
CA GLN A 164 12.82 -7.71 18.56
C GLN A 164 13.61 -6.70 17.72
N PHE A 165 12.99 -6.11 16.70
CA PHE A 165 13.67 -5.18 15.80
C PHE A 165 13.62 -3.77 16.37
N THR A 166 14.72 -3.02 16.22
CA THR A 166 14.89 -1.68 16.77
C THR A 166 15.07 -0.60 15.73
N GLN A 167 15.15 -0.99 14.45
CA GLN A 167 15.34 -0.05 13.35
C GLN A 167 14.64 -0.51 12.07
N VAL A 168 14.36 0.45 11.20
CA VAL A 168 13.95 0.29 9.81
C VAL A 168 14.95 1.10 8.97
N ASN A 169 15.48 0.52 7.92
CA ASN A 169 16.51 1.14 7.09
C ASN A 169 15.92 2.06 6.02
N HIS A 170 14.80 1.66 5.42
CA HIS A 170 14.11 2.41 4.38
C HIS A 170 12.60 2.36 4.58
N LEU A 171 11.94 3.43 4.17
CA LEU A 171 10.49 3.53 4.10
C LEU A 171 10.07 3.74 2.65
N VAL A 172 9.12 2.96 2.20
CA VAL A 172 8.50 3.07 0.88
C VAL A 172 7.05 3.49 1.07
N LEU A 173 6.69 4.68 0.58
CA LEU A 173 5.30 5.15 0.56
C LEU A 173 4.60 4.66 -0.69
N ALA A 174 3.44 4.06 -0.52
CA ALA A 174 2.54 3.62 -1.58
C ALA A 174 1.12 4.16 -1.35
N GLY A 175 0.23 3.87 -2.28
CA GLY A 175 -1.16 4.36 -2.24
C GLY A 175 -1.34 5.75 -2.81
N GLY A 176 -2.58 6.16 -2.93
CA GLY A 176 -2.94 7.46 -3.51
C GLY A 176 -2.50 8.67 -2.70
N CYS A 177 -2.24 8.51 -1.40
CA CYS A 177 -1.75 9.60 -0.56
C CYS A 177 -0.22 9.79 -0.63
N ALA A 178 0.52 8.83 -1.17
CA ALA A 178 1.98 8.92 -1.26
C ALA A 178 2.46 10.06 -2.17
N VAL A 179 1.64 10.44 -3.17
CA VAL A 179 1.96 11.50 -4.14
C VAL A 179 1.47 12.88 -3.73
N LEU A 180 0.91 13.03 -2.53
CA LEU A 180 0.55 14.35 -2.01
C LEU A 180 1.82 15.20 -1.85
N PRO A 181 1.77 16.51 -2.20
CA PRO A 181 2.93 17.39 -2.11
C PRO A 181 3.60 17.36 -0.72
N GLY A 182 4.90 17.05 -0.67
CA GLY A 182 5.71 17.01 0.54
C GLY A 182 5.48 15.80 1.45
N ALA A 183 4.69 14.81 1.04
CA ALA A 183 4.34 13.66 1.85
C ALA A 183 5.58 12.83 2.27
N ASP A 184 6.44 12.52 1.33
CA ASP A 184 7.68 11.76 1.55
C ASP A 184 8.68 12.54 2.43
N GLU A 185 8.83 13.84 2.20
CA GLU A 185 9.73 14.70 2.98
C GLU A 185 9.28 14.81 4.44
N VAL A 186 7.99 15.02 4.69
CA VAL A 186 7.43 15.14 6.04
C VAL A 186 7.50 13.80 6.78
N VAL A 187 7.21 12.69 6.10
CA VAL A 187 7.37 11.34 6.67
C VAL A 187 8.84 11.06 6.99
N ALA A 188 9.75 11.33 6.06
CA ALA A 188 11.20 11.15 6.29
C ALA A 188 11.69 12.00 7.47
N SER A 189 11.27 13.26 7.53
CA SER A 189 11.65 14.17 8.62
C SER A 189 11.14 13.69 9.99
N ARG A 190 9.90 13.21 10.06
CA ARG A 190 9.28 12.76 11.32
C ARG A 190 9.83 11.41 11.79
N THR A 191 10.06 10.48 10.87
CA THR A 191 10.51 9.12 11.21
C THR A 191 12.03 9.02 11.29
N GLN A 192 12.77 9.96 10.73
CA GLN A 192 14.23 9.93 10.53
C GLN A 192 14.67 8.73 9.68
N ILE A 193 13.80 8.25 8.80
CA ILE A 193 14.05 7.14 7.89
C ILE A 193 14.02 7.66 6.46
N ASN A 194 15.01 7.26 5.63
CA ASN A 194 15.00 7.59 4.21
C ASN A 194 13.75 7.02 3.56
N THR A 195 12.95 7.92 2.96
CA THR A 195 11.63 7.60 2.42
C THR A 195 11.63 7.82 0.91
N ILE A 196 11.10 6.84 0.17
CA ILE A 196 10.87 6.92 -1.27
C ILE A 196 9.40 6.66 -1.58
N ILE A 197 8.93 7.18 -2.72
CA ILE A 197 7.59 6.88 -3.25
C ILE A 197 7.68 5.64 -4.14
N ALA A 198 6.78 4.69 -3.94
CA ALA A 198 6.71 3.45 -4.72
C ALA A 198 6.42 3.73 -6.20
N ASN A 199 7.23 3.16 -7.08
CA ASN A 199 6.98 3.16 -8.51
C ASN A 199 7.24 1.76 -9.09
N PRO A 200 6.23 0.88 -9.17
CA PRO A 200 6.40 -0.47 -9.69
C PRO A 200 6.74 -0.53 -11.18
N PHE A 201 6.66 0.60 -11.90
CA PHE A 201 6.91 0.70 -13.34
C PHE A 201 8.30 1.26 -13.69
N ALA A 202 9.15 1.57 -12.72
CA ALA A 202 10.41 2.30 -12.97
C ALA A 202 11.31 1.61 -14.01
N ASP A 203 11.37 0.28 -13.99
CA ASP A 203 12.19 -0.53 -14.89
C ASP A 203 11.40 -1.16 -16.06
N MET A 204 10.13 -0.77 -16.24
CA MET A 204 9.30 -1.31 -17.30
C MET A 204 9.35 -0.47 -18.57
N MET A 205 9.44 -1.14 -19.72
CA MET A 205 9.20 -0.48 -21.00
C MET A 205 7.70 -0.28 -21.20
N LEU A 206 7.30 0.96 -21.49
CA LEU A 206 5.91 1.30 -21.74
C LEU A 206 5.58 1.14 -23.22
N SER A 207 4.43 0.51 -23.51
CA SER A 207 3.86 0.49 -24.86
C SER A 207 3.40 1.89 -25.26
N ASP A 208 3.44 2.21 -26.55
CA ASP A 208 2.93 3.47 -27.14
C ASP A 208 1.44 3.73 -26.85
N ARG A 209 0.69 2.70 -26.45
CA ARG A 209 -0.70 2.80 -26.06
C ARG A 209 -0.89 3.36 -24.64
N VAL A 210 0.16 3.37 -23.83
CA VAL A 210 0.12 3.79 -22.43
C VAL A 210 0.49 5.27 -22.34
N ARG A 211 -0.35 6.05 -21.68
CA ARG A 211 -0.04 7.46 -21.38
C ARG A 211 0.93 7.52 -20.21
N ALA A 212 2.22 7.62 -20.48
CA ALA A 212 3.27 7.60 -19.47
C ALA A 212 3.03 8.61 -18.33
N LYS A 213 2.63 9.85 -18.65
CA LYS A 213 2.37 10.89 -17.63
C LYS A 213 1.26 10.48 -16.65
N SER A 214 0.17 9.90 -17.16
CA SER A 214 -0.94 9.45 -16.30
C SER A 214 -0.53 8.24 -15.46
N LEU A 215 0.18 7.28 -16.06
CA LEU A 215 0.66 6.11 -15.34
C LEU A 215 1.60 6.49 -14.20
N LEU A 216 2.56 7.39 -14.44
CA LEU A 216 3.50 7.82 -13.42
C LEU A 216 2.83 8.61 -12.28
N ALA A 217 1.78 9.38 -12.58
CA ALA A 217 1.01 10.08 -11.55
C ALA A 217 0.26 9.11 -10.62
N ASP A 218 -0.18 7.95 -11.15
CA ASP A 218 -0.94 6.95 -10.39
C ASP A 218 -0.07 5.77 -9.91
N ALA A 219 1.23 5.75 -10.22
CA ALA A 219 2.10 4.59 -10.06
C ALA A 219 2.07 4.01 -8.64
N SER A 220 2.16 4.86 -7.61
CA SER A 220 2.16 4.44 -6.21
C SER A 220 0.84 3.79 -5.76
N SER A 221 -0.27 4.12 -6.41
CA SER A 221 -1.60 3.56 -6.11
C SER A 221 -1.86 2.22 -6.82
N LEU A 222 -0.98 1.81 -7.73
CA LEU A 222 -1.14 0.62 -8.56
C LEU A 222 -0.36 -0.61 -8.05
N MET A 223 0.16 -0.56 -6.83
CA MET A 223 0.92 -1.67 -6.23
C MET A 223 0.14 -2.99 -6.23
N VAL A 224 -1.10 -2.97 -5.74
CA VAL A 224 -1.96 -4.16 -5.71
C VAL A 224 -2.23 -4.70 -7.12
N ALA A 225 -2.54 -3.80 -8.06
CA ALA A 225 -2.81 -4.20 -9.46
C ALA A 225 -1.58 -4.82 -10.13
N CYS A 226 -0.38 -4.27 -9.87
CA CYS A 226 0.88 -4.83 -10.36
C CYS A 226 1.15 -6.21 -9.75
N GLY A 227 0.94 -6.38 -8.46
CA GLY A 227 1.14 -7.65 -7.79
C GLY A 227 0.19 -8.73 -8.29
N LEU A 228 -1.08 -8.39 -8.47
CA LEU A 228 -2.06 -9.30 -9.09
C LEU A 228 -1.68 -9.70 -10.53
N ALA A 229 -1.13 -8.75 -11.31
CA ALA A 229 -0.68 -9.03 -12.67
C ALA A 229 0.53 -10.00 -12.69
N LEU A 230 1.39 -9.95 -11.68
CA LEU A 230 2.54 -10.84 -11.54
C LEU A 230 2.12 -12.29 -11.26
N ARG A 231 0.91 -12.53 -10.71
CA ARG A 231 0.37 -13.87 -10.50
C ARG A 231 0.31 -14.75 -11.76
N ARG A 232 0.32 -14.13 -12.93
CA ARG A 232 0.39 -14.87 -14.20
C ARG A 232 1.67 -15.70 -14.34
N PHE A 233 2.73 -15.33 -13.64
CA PHE A 233 4.04 -15.98 -13.72
C PHE A 233 4.30 -16.95 -12.57
N ASP A 234 3.34 -17.10 -11.66
CA ASP A 234 3.38 -18.13 -10.62
C ASP A 234 3.02 -19.47 -11.26
N GLU A 235 3.84 -20.50 -11.03
CA GLU A 235 3.63 -21.87 -11.51
C GLU A 235 2.72 -22.67 -10.56
#